data_5ddaa4a46801b4f9effe6d0a663f6841
#
_entry.id   5ddaa4a46801b4f9effe6d0a663f6841
#
_cell.length_a   1.000
_cell.length_b   1.000
_cell.length_c   1.000
_cell.angle_alpha   90.00
_cell.angle_beta   90.00
_cell.angle_gamma   90.00
#
_symmetry.space_group_name_H-M   'P 1'
#
loop_
_entity.id
_entity.type
_entity.pdbx_description
1 polymer ?
#
loop_
_entity_poly.entity_id
_entity_poly.type
_entity_poly.pdbx_seq_one_letter_code
_entity_poly.pdbx_strand_id
1 'polypeptide(L)'
;MPRGKQSGISYGQRTKQKGQSDLAQLISLKRYLKDRFHMNFKREWYVGFDKEYGYLCRISESVGRKELQRFKWKNPDLICCDKQYGVIIVELDGAIHDRKVAKTEARNELFRGGGIKLVVLNIADIKECNETIIERLECEMLRIVGTPCKTL
;
A
#
# COMPACT_ATOMS: atom_id res chain seq x y z
N MET A 1 -1.83 29.04 0.40
CA MET A 1 -2.14 28.98 0.23
C MET A 1 -2.35 28.58 0.11
N PRO A 2 -2.43 28.52 0.37
CA PRO A 2 -2.67 28.22 0.25
C PRO A 2 -3.09 27.75 -0.05
N ARG A 3 -3.26 27.79 0.00
CA ARG A 3 -3.71 27.54 -0.15
C ARG A 3 -4.24 27.22 0.06
N GLY A 4 -4.50 27.26 0.18
CA GLY A 4 -4.96 27.09 0.36
C GLY A 4 -5.30 26.73 0.94
N LYS A 5 -5.32 26.86 0.97
CA LYS A 5 -5.52 26.70 1.72
C LYS A 5 -6.19 26.49 2.28
N GLN A 6 -6.89 26.59 2.25
CA GLN A 6 -7.57 26.42 2.83
C GLN A 6 -8.51 26.28 2.64
N SER A 7 -9.19 26.90 2.12
CA SER A 7 -10.07 26.56 1.72
C SER A 7 -11.30 25.71 1.88
N GLY A 8 -12.58 25.77 1.25
CA GLY A 8 -13.70 24.95 1.58
C GLY A 8 -13.51 24.28 2.91
N ILE A 9 -13.51 25.05 3.92
CA ILE A 9 -12.97 24.59 5.16
C ILE A 9 -13.69 23.39 5.73
N SER A 10 -15.02 23.40 5.78
CA SER A 10 -15.70 22.26 6.39
C SER A 10 -15.54 21.00 5.54
N TYR A 11 -15.58 21.16 4.25
CA TYR A 11 -15.33 20.03 3.38
C TYR A 11 -13.89 19.56 3.52
N GLY A 12 -12.98 20.50 3.57
CA GLY A 12 -11.58 20.19 3.72
C GLY A 12 -11.29 19.51 5.04
N GLN A 13 -11.96 19.94 6.10
CA GLN A 13 -11.75 19.30 7.39
C GLN A 13 -12.20 17.86 7.38
N ARG A 14 -13.35 17.59 6.80
CA ARG A 14 -13.83 16.24 6.74
C ARG A 14 -12.88 15.35 5.96
N THR A 15 -12.44 15.84 4.83
CA THR A 15 -11.50 15.10 4.03
C THR A 15 -10.18 14.91 4.74
N LYS A 16 -9.71 15.95 5.41
CA LYS A 16 -8.47 15.86 6.15
C LYS A 16 -8.55 14.85 7.29
N GLN A 17 -9.66 14.84 7.99
CA GLN A 17 -9.80 13.90 9.07
C GLN A 17 -9.72 12.47 8.57
N LYS A 18 -10.39 12.20 7.47
CA LYS A 18 -10.33 10.88 6.90
C LYS A 18 -8.93 10.55 6.41
N GLY A 19 -8.31 11.50 5.71
CA GLY A 19 -6.97 11.32 5.24
C GLY A 19 -5.96 11.17 6.36
N GLN A 20 -6.16 11.94 7.43
CA GLN A 20 -5.26 11.85 8.57
C GLN A 20 -5.39 10.52 9.28
N SER A 21 -6.60 9.98 9.36
CA SER A 21 -6.80 8.67 9.96
C SER A 21 -6.07 7.60 9.15
N ASP A 22 -6.20 7.66 7.84
CA ASP A 22 -5.53 6.70 6.98
C ASP A 22 -4.01 6.88 7.08
N LEU A 23 -3.56 8.11 7.07
CA LEU A 23 -2.14 8.40 7.19
C LEU A 23 -1.59 7.94 8.52
N ALA A 24 -2.31 8.23 9.60
CA ALA A 24 -1.88 7.79 10.93
C ALA A 24 -1.79 6.28 10.99
N GLN A 25 -2.74 5.60 10.38
CA GLN A 25 -2.75 4.15 10.32
C GLN A 25 -1.53 3.65 9.56
N LEU A 26 -1.23 4.25 8.43
CA LEU A 26 -0.07 3.84 7.64
C LEU A 26 1.23 4.05 8.39
N ILE A 27 1.34 5.17 9.09
CA ILE A 27 2.54 5.44 9.88
C ILE A 27 2.69 4.41 11.00
N SER A 28 1.60 4.07 11.63
CA SER A 28 1.59 3.06 12.68
C SER A 28 2.01 1.69 12.14
N LEU A 29 1.48 1.31 11.00
CA LEU A 29 1.83 0.04 10.38
C LEU A 29 3.29 0.00 9.94
N LYS A 30 3.78 1.11 9.40
CA LYS A 30 5.19 1.21 9.04
C LYS A 30 6.09 0.95 10.23
N ARG A 31 5.76 1.58 11.34
CA ARG A 31 6.55 1.43 12.56
C ARG A 31 6.50 0.00 13.07
N TYR A 32 5.32 -0.60 13.05
CA TYR A 32 5.16 -1.97 13.47
C TYR A 32 6.01 -2.91 12.60
N LEU A 33 5.96 -2.71 11.29
CA LEU A 33 6.71 -3.56 10.38
C LEU A 33 8.22 -3.42 10.58
N LYS A 34 8.67 -2.22 10.87
CA LYS A 34 10.08 -2.01 11.14
C LYS A 34 10.48 -2.68 12.45
N ASP A 35 9.69 -2.49 13.48
CA ASP A 35 10.03 -3.02 14.80
C ASP A 35 9.93 -4.55 14.85
N ARG A 36 8.91 -5.10 14.23
CA ARG A 36 8.65 -6.53 14.33
C ARG A 36 9.39 -7.35 13.29
N PHE A 37 9.49 -6.85 12.08
CA PHE A 37 10.06 -7.60 10.96
C PHE A 37 11.35 -7.00 10.42
N HIS A 38 11.76 -5.86 10.94
CA HIS A 38 12.98 -5.17 10.49
C HIS A 38 12.93 -4.82 9.01
N MET A 39 11.77 -4.43 8.54
CA MET A 39 11.57 -4.06 7.15
C MET A 39 11.19 -2.60 7.05
N ASN A 40 11.83 -1.90 6.13
CA ASN A 40 11.57 -0.48 5.91
C ASN A 40 10.61 -0.29 4.76
N PHE A 41 9.34 -0.09 5.09
CA PHE A 41 8.34 0.20 4.09
C PHE A 41 8.32 1.69 3.78
N LYS A 42 8.03 2.00 2.53
CA LYS A 42 7.98 3.37 2.04
C LYS A 42 6.57 3.74 1.65
N ARG A 43 6.21 5.00 1.89
CA ARG A 43 4.97 5.57 1.40
C ARG A 43 5.27 6.41 0.17
N GLU A 44 4.25 6.57 -0.66
CA GLU A 44 4.35 7.46 -1.82
C GLU A 44 5.44 7.10 -2.80
N TRP A 45 5.72 5.83 -2.91
CA TRP A 45 6.58 5.30 -3.94
C TRP A 45 5.71 4.67 -5.02
N TYR A 46 6.26 4.57 -6.22
CA TYR A 46 5.51 4.11 -7.38
C TYR A 46 6.10 2.83 -7.90
N VAL A 47 5.22 1.97 -8.41
CA VAL A 47 5.65 0.77 -9.13
C VAL A 47 5.20 0.92 -10.57
N GLY A 48 6.13 0.69 -11.49
CA GLY A 48 5.87 0.80 -12.91
C GLY A 48 5.86 -0.57 -13.56
N PHE A 49 4.83 -0.82 -14.35
CA PHE A 49 4.67 -2.10 -15.03
C PHE A 49 4.70 -1.88 -16.53
N ASP A 50 5.18 -2.88 -17.23
CA ASP A 50 5.12 -2.86 -18.68
C ASP A 50 3.66 -2.75 -19.11
N LYS A 51 3.38 -1.83 -20.05
CA LYS A 51 2.00 -1.57 -20.44
C LYS A 51 1.32 -2.75 -21.11
N GLU A 52 2.11 -3.53 -21.82
CA GLU A 52 1.54 -4.61 -22.57
C GLU A 52 1.47 -5.91 -21.78
N TYR A 53 2.52 -6.20 -21.03
CA TYR A 53 2.63 -7.49 -20.39
C TYR A 53 2.40 -7.47 -18.89
N GLY A 54 2.49 -6.31 -18.28
CA GLY A 54 2.14 -6.19 -16.87
C GLY A 54 3.22 -6.59 -15.89
N TYR A 55 4.41 -6.96 -16.34
CA TYR A 55 5.43 -7.30 -15.36
C TYR A 55 6.11 -6.03 -14.82
N LEU A 56 6.66 -6.16 -13.63
CA LEU A 56 7.26 -5.07 -12.92
C LEU A 56 8.55 -4.61 -13.60
N CYS A 57 8.61 -3.33 -13.92
CA CYS A 57 9.77 -2.75 -14.60
C CYS A 57 10.56 -1.82 -13.71
N ARG A 58 9.90 -1.14 -12.78
CA ARG A 58 10.59 -0.14 -12.00
C ARG A 58 9.86 0.21 -10.72
N ILE A 59 10.65 0.52 -9.70
CA ILE A 59 10.14 1.06 -8.44
C ILE A 59 10.86 2.38 -8.22
N SER A 60 10.11 3.43 -7.93
CA SER A 60 10.69 4.77 -7.86
C SER A 60 9.90 5.67 -6.92
N GLU A 61 10.60 6.59 -6.27
CA GLU A 61 9.92 7.57 -5.44
C GLU A 61 9.37 8.72 -6.27
N SER A 62 9.77 8.83 -7.51
CA SER A 62 9.22 9.86 -8.39
C SER A 62 9.18 9.34 -9.81
N VAL A 63 8.27 9.90 -10.59
CA VAL A 63 8.07 9.47 -11.96
C VAL A 63 8.19 10.67 -12.89
N GLY A 64 9.13 10.60 -13.83
CA GLY A 64 9.32 11.65 -14.79
C GLY A 64 8.30 11.57 -15.92
N ARG A 65 8.24 12.64 -16.71
CA ARG A 65 7.26 12.70 -17.80
C ARG A 65 7.41 11.58 -18.81
N LYS A 66 8.63 11.25 -19.16
CA LYS A 66 8.87 10.20 -20.15
C LYS A 66 8.41 8.85 -19.61
N GLU A 67 8.66 8.63 -18.34
CA GLU A 67 8.29 7.36 -17.72
C GLU A 67 6.79 7.20 -17.57
N LEU A 68 6.09 8.33 -17.39
CA LEU A 68 4.64 8.26 -17.31
C LEU A 68 4.04 7.66 -18.56
N GLN A 69 4.70 7.83 -19.70
CA GLN A 69 4.20 7.31 -20.94
C GLN A 69 4.63 5.87 -21.20
N ARG A 70 5.74 5.46 -20.60
CA ARG A 70 6.30 4.15 -20.89
C ARG A 70 5.68 3.01 -20.11
N PHE A 71 5.29 3.27 -18.87
CA PHE A 71 4.82 2.22 -17.98
C PHE A 71 3.45 2.55 -17.42
N LYS A 72 2.75 1.51 -16.96
CA LYS A 72 1.58 1.71 -16.12
C LYS A 72 2.10 1.92 -14.71
N TRP A 73 1.71 3.01 -14.09
CA TRP A 73 2.20 3.37 -12.77
C TRP A 73 1.13 3.22 -11.72
N LYS A 74 1.50 2.64 -10.59
CA LYS A 74 0.63 2.52 -9.43
C LYS A 74 1.36 3.04 -8.21
N ASN A 75 0.58 3.56 -7.26
CA ASN A 75 1.13 4.13 -6.05
C ASN A 75 0.54 3.34 -4.87
N PRO A 76 1.20 2.30 -4.42
CA PRO A 76 0.68 1.50 -3.30
C PRO A 76 0.79 2.27 -2.00
N ASP A 77 0.00 1.85 -1.01
CA ASP A 77 0.03 2.49 0.30
C ASP A 77 1.40 2.34 0.96
N LEU A 78 1.91 1.13 1.00
CA LEU A 78 3.24 0.85 1.56
C LEU A 78 3.95 -0.15 0.67
N ILE A 79 5.23 0.07 0.46
CA ILE A 79 6.04 -0.86 -0.34
C ILE A 79 7.41 -1.04 0.29
N CYS A 80 7.89 -2.27 0.24
CA CYS A 80 9.23 -2.61 0.72
C CYS A 80 9.91 -3.49 -0.30
N CYS A 81 11.17 -3.17 -0.57
CA CYS A 81 12.01 -4.02 -1.42
C CYS A 81 12.97 -4.76 -0.51
N ASP A 82 12.61 -5.97 -0.16
CA ASP A 82 13.39 -6.75 0.77
C ASP A 82 14.36 -7.68 0.03
N LYS A 83 15.58 -7.77 0.50
CA LYS A 83 16.58 -8.57 -0.18
C LYS A 83 16.24 -10.06 -0.17
N GLN A 84 15.62 -10.51 0.90
CA GLN A 84 15.32 -11.91 1.04
C GLN A 84 13.97 -12.30 0.46
N TYR A 85 12.98 -11.45 0.67
CA TYR A 85 11.60 -11.79 0.32
C TYR A 85 11.06 -11.07 -0.90
N GLY A 86 11.83 -10.16 -1.48
CA GLY A 86 11.42 -9.46 -2.68
C GLY A 86 10.56 -8.25 -2.38
N VAL A 87 9.71 -7.91 -3.33
CA VAL A 87 8.87 -6.72 -3.20
C VAL A 87 7.59 -7.10 -2.47
N ILE A 88 7.28 -6.36 -1.41
CA ILE A 88 6.10 -6.58 -0.61
C ILE A 88 5.31 -5.28 -0.60
N ILE A 89 4.02 -5.37 -0.90
CA ILE A 89 3.12 -4.22 -0.85
C ILE A 89 2.04 -4.48 0.18
N VAL A 90 1.75 -3.47 0.99
CA VAL A 90 0.64 -3.50 1.93
C VAL A 90 -0.35 -2.43 1.50
N GLU A 91 -1.59 -2.84 1.31
CA GLU A 91 -2.68 -1.95 0.91
C GLU A 91 -3.75 -1.94 1.99
N LEU A 92 -4.21 -0.76 2.34
CA LEU A 92 -5.35 -0.61 3.22
C LEU A 92 -6.58 -0.45 2.34
N ASP A 93 -7.49 -1.39 2.45
CA ASP A 93 -8.69 -1.38 1.63
C ASP A 93 -9.87 -1.02 2.52
N GLY A 94 -10.36 0.19 2.36
CA GLY A 94 -11.45 0.68 3.19
C GLY A 94 -12.79 0.16 2.74
N ALA A 95 -13.84 0.87 3.16
CA ALA A 95 -15.19 0.52 2.76
C ALA A 95 -15.26 0.52 1.24
N ILE A 96 -15.66 -0.58 0.68
CA ILE A 96 -15.64 -0.76 -0.74
C ILE A 96 -16.86 -0.16 -1.39
N HIS A 97 -16.64 0.62 -2.43
CA HIS A 97 -17.69 1.11 -3.27
C HIS A 97 -17.78 0.20 -4.47
N ASP A 98 -18.99 -0.24 -4.78
CA ASP A 98 -19.20 -1.20 -5.85
C ASP A 98 -18.46 -0.87 -7.13
N ARG A 99 -18.49 0.40 -7.50
CA ARG A 99 -17.88 0.79 -8.76
C ARG A 99 -16.36 0.78 -8.75
N LYS A 100 -15.75 0.59 -7.58
CA LYS A 100 -14.29 0.56 -7.49
C LYS A 100 -13.73 -0.83 -7.34
N VAL A 101 -14.59 -1.82 -7.16
CA VAL A 101 -14.14 -3.18 -6.94
C VAL A 101 -13.32 -3.69 -8.11
N ALA A 102 -13.83 -3.49 -9.32
CA ALA A 102 -13.12 -3.98 -10.50
C ALA A 102 -11.75 -3.34 -10.66
N LYS A 103 -11.64 -2.04 -10.38
CA LYS A 103 -10.36 -1.36 -10.47
C LYS A 103 -9.38 -1.86 -9.43
N THR A 104 -9.87 -2.10 -8.21
CA THR A 104 -9.04 -2.60 -7.15
C THR A 104 -8.53 -4.00 -7.47
N GLU A 105 -9.40 -4.85 -7.99
CA GLU A 105 -8.98 -6.19 -8.36
C GLU A 105 -7.98 -6.18 -9.51
N ALA A 106 -8.20 -5.31 -10.49
CA ALA A 106 -7.27 -5.20 -11.60
C ALA A 106 -5.88 -4.75 -11.11
N ARG A 107 -5.86 -3.80 -10.17
CA ARG A 107 -4.60 -3.36 -9.59
C ARG A 107 -3.92 -4.49 -8.82
N ASN A 108 -4.68 -5.22 -8.04
CA ASN A 108 -4.13 -6.31 -7.24
C ASN A 108 -3.58 -7.42 -8.14
N GLU A 109 -4.29 -7.71 -9.22
CA GLU A 109 -3.80 -8.69 -10.19
C GLU A 109 -2.51 -8.22 -10.83
N LEU A 110 -2.42 -6.93 -11.13
CA LEU A 110 -1.21 -6.39 -11.71
C LEU A 110 -0.03 -6.54 -10.74
N PHE A 111 -0.25 -6.27 -9.46
CA PHE A 111 0.78 -6.46 -8.46
C PHE A 111 1.23 -7.92 -8.39
N ARG A 112 0.29 -8.83 -8.31
CA ARG A 112 0.62 -10.26 -8.23
C ARG A 112 1.31 -10.75 -9.48
N GLY A 113 0.84 -10.31 -10.62
CA GLY A 113 1.45 -10.68 -11.90
C GLY A 113 2.87 -10.17 -12.04
N GLY A 114 3.20 -9.10 -11.34
CA GLY A 114 4.56 -8.57 -11.33
C GLY A 114 5.47 -9.24 -10.32
N GLY A 115 5.00 -10.27 -9.64
CA GLY A 115 5.83 -10.97 -8.67
C GLY A 115 5.88 -10.31 -7.31
N ILE A 116 4.97 -9.40 -7.05
CA ILE A 116 4.91 -8.69 -5.78
C ILE A 116 4.08 -9.48 -4.78
N LYS A 117 4.58 -9.58 -3.57
CA LYS A 117 3.82 -10.17 -2.47
C LYS A 117 2.88 -9.12 -1.93
N LEU A 118 1.60 -9.36 -2.07
CA LEU A 118 0.58 -8.36 -1.76
C LEU A 118 -0.17 -8.72 -0.50
N VAL A 119 -0.22 -7.77 0.42
CA VAL A 119 -1.01 -7.87 1.65
C VAL A 119 -2.13 -6.84 1.55
N VAL A 120 -3.36 -7.30 1.58
CA VAL A 120 -4.52 -6.40 1.56
C VAL A 120 -5.22 -6.50 2.90
N LEU A 121 -5.30 -5.37 3.59
CA LEU A 121 -5.96 -5.30 4.89
C LEU A 121 -7.28 -4.58 4.72
N ASN A 122 -8.36 -5.33 4.91
CA ASN A 122 -9.70 -4.75 4.82
C ASN A 122 -10.01 -4.05 6.13
N ILE A 123 -10.19 -2.75 6.07
CA ILE A 123 -10.43 -1.95 7.25
C ILE A 123 -11.80 -1.29 7.16
N ALA A 124 -12.81 -2.12 7.20
CA ALA A 124 -14.18 -1.62 7.09
C ALA A 124 -14.48 -0.59 8.16
N ASP A 125 -13.90 -0.76 9.33
CA ASP A 125 -14.09 0.18 10.41
C ASP A 125 -12.78 0.45 11.12
N ILE A 126 -12.10 1.45 10.62
CA ILE A 126 -10.79 1.82 11.12
C ILE A 126 -10.80 2.20 12.58
N LYS A 127 -11.90 2.75 13.03
CA LYS A 127 -11.94 3.31 14.38
C LYS A 127 -11.80 2.29 15.48
N GLU A 128 -12.17 1.08 15.20
CA GLU A 128 -12.23 0.10 16.25
C GLU A 128 -11.07 -0.82 16.34
N CYS A 129 -10.20 -0.83 15.37
CA CYS A 129 -9.44 -2.02 15.19
C CYS A 129 -7.98 -1.89 14.90
N ASN A 130 -7.31 -0.96 15.54
CA ASN A 130 -5.87 -0.90 15.35
C ASN A 130 -5.22 -2.23 15.68
N GLU A 131 -5.59 -2.81 16.80
CA GLU A 131 -5.00 -4.08 17.19
C GLU A 131 -5.37 -5.20 16.25
N THR A 132 -6.62 -5.20 15.79
CA THR A 132 -7.07 -6.22 14.85
C THR A 132 -6.33 -6.09 13.52
N ILE A 133 -6.13 -4.86 13.08
CA ILE A 133 -5.40 -4.63 11.83
C ILE A 133 -3.97 -5.12 11.96
N ILE A 134 -3.35 -4.82 13.08
CA ILE A 134 -1.97 -5.26 13.35
C ILE A 134 -1.90 -6.78 13.38
N GLU A 135 -2.88 -7.43 14.00
CA GLU A 135 -2.91 -8.88 14.05
C GLU A 135 -3.05 -9.49 12.66
N ARG A 136 -3.90 -8.91 11.83
CA ARG A 136 -4.04 -9.38 10.46
C ARG A 136 -2.76 -9.17 9.68
N LEU A 137 -2.15 -8.01 9.86
CA LEU A 137 -0.89 -7.74 9.19
C LEU A 137 0.17 -8.74 9.63
N GLU A 138 0.24 -9.03 10.92
CA GLU A 138 1.20 -10.01 11.40
C GLU A 138 0.98 -11.37 10.77
N CYS A 139 -0.28 -11.81 10.70
CA CYS A 139 -0.58 -13.09 10.07
C CYS A 139 -0.12 -13.12 8.62
N GLU A 140 -0.40 -12.05 7.88
CA GLU A 140 -0.02 -12.00 6.48
C GLU A 140 1.50 -11.95 6.32
N MET A 141 2.16 -11.18 7.16
CA MET A 141 3.61 -11.10 7.09
C MET A 141 4.26 -12.41 7.46
N LEU A 142 3.71 -13.11 8.43
CA LEU A 142 4.26 -14.41 8.80
C LEU A 142 4.12 -15.41 7.68
N ARG A 143 3.07 -15.34 6.89
CA ARG A 143 2.96 -16.20 5.72
C ARG A 143 4.10 -15.94 4.76
N ILE A 144 4.51 -14.69 4.64
CA ILE A 144 5.58 -14.34 3.72
C ILE A 144 6.94 -14.74 4.27
N VAL A 145 7.20 -14.43 5.53
CA VAL A 145 8.55 -14.56 6.06
C VAL A 145 8.76 -15.75 6.98
N GLY A 146 7.71 -16.14 7.67
CA GLY A 146 7.85 -17.16 8.70
C GLY A 146 7.60 -18.54 8.26
N THR A 147 6.77 -18.68 7.26
CA THR A 147 6.37 -19.99 6.83
C THR A 147 7.50 -20.89 6.48
N PRO A 148 8.45 -20.43 5.70
CA PRO A 148 9.53 -21.32 5.33
C PRO A 148 10.32 -21.80 6.51
N CYS A 149 10.35 -21.02 7.53
CA CYS A 149 11.15 -21.39 8.64
C CYS A 149 10.68 -22.59 9.35
N LYS A 150 9.41 -22.88 9.20
CA LYS A 150 8.92 -23.97 9.87
C LYS A 150 9.27 -25.23 9.28
N THR A 151 9.62 -25.17 8.09
CA THR A 151 9.84 -26.35 7.42
C THR A 151 11.11 -26.93 7.77
N LEU A 152 11.72 -26.34 8.44
CA LEU A 152 12.90 -26.88 8.70
C LEU A 152 13.02 -27.61 9.68
#